data_54a5d1ad5d8b57277af4bf4667e48e94
#
_entry.id   54a5d1ad5d8b57277af4bf4667e48e94
#
_cell.length_a   1.000
_cell.length_b   1.000
_cell.length_c   1.000
_cell.angle_alpha   90.00
_cell.angle_beta   90.00
_cell.angle_gamma   90.00
#
_symmetry.space_group_name_H-M   'P 1'
#
loop_
_entity.id
_entity.type
_entity.pdbx_description
1 polymer ?
#
loop_
_entity_poly.entity_id
_entity_poly.type
_entity_poly.pdbx_seq_one_letter_code
_entity_poly.pdbx_strand_id
1 'polypeptide(L)'
;MMGKTVRYFAMLAAVSGLSYAVPAVWAGDAPQLGQLERTIEDVARRWPNLQHVPADGVANMMASKNAVLFDVRTEQEYGVSHLEGAIRVDPAIDSAEFLKTHAAATKGKTAVFYCSVGVRSSKLAERVGHGLKQAGALGTQNLRGGIFAWHQEGRQLHDAKGPIELVHPYDKTWGKAIKRQDSISTEGRP
;
A
#
# COMPACT_ATOMS: atom_id res chain seq x y z
N MET A 1 -12.26 -13.46 82.24
CA MET A 1 -12.71 -13.79 80.88
C MET A 1 -11.47 -13.90 80.00
N MET A 2 -11.22 -15.10 79.50
CA MET A 2 -9.95 -15.51 78.85
C MET A 2 -9.96 -15.14 77.39
N GLY A 3 -9.01 -14.28 76.96
CA GLY A 3 -8.75 -13.97 75.54
C GLY A 3 -7.79 -14.99 74.94
N LYS A 4 -8.22 -15.70 73.92
CA LYS A 4 -7.42 -16.69 73.17
C LYS A 4 -6.56 -15.98 72.10
N THR A 5 -5.24 -16.06 72.28
CA THR A 5 -4.26 -15.58 71.29
C THR A 5 -4.07 -16.63 70.22
N VAL A 6 -4.46 -16.37 68.96
CA VAL A 6 -4.21 -17.23 67.80
C VAL A 6 -2.83 -16.85 67.23
N ARG A 7 -1.90 -17.82 67.27
CA ARG A 7 -0.59 -17.73 66.63
C ARG A 7 -0.69 -18.19 65.18
N TYR A 8 -0.49 -17.29 64.20
CA TYR A 8 -0.32 -17.69 62.82
C TYR A 8 1.13 -18.15 62.59
N PHE A 9 1.28 -19.40 62.22
CA PHE A 9 2.52 -19.96 61.69
C PHE A 9 2.64 -19.57 60.21
N ALA A 10 3.62 -18.74 59.90
CA ALA A 10 3.98 -18.44 58.50
C ALA A 10 4.82 -19.61 57.98
N MET A 11 4.26 -20.36 57.06
CA MET A 11 4.95 -21.40 56.33
C MET A 11 5.64 -20.78 55.12
N LEU A 12 6.97 -20.59 55.19
CA LEU A 12 7.80 -20.17 54.04
C LEU A 12 7.92 -21.39 53.08
N ALA A 13 7.19 -21.34 52.00
CA ALA A 13 7.39 -22.23 50.85
C ALA A 13 8.59 -21.70 50.03
N ALA A 14 9.70 -22.46 50.08
CA ALA A 14 10.83 -22.25 49.20
C ALA A 14 10.41 -22.64 47.78
N VAL A 15 10.17 -21.65 46.91
CA VAL A 15 10.00 -21.85 45.46
C VAL A 15 11.39 -22.06 44.88
N SER A 16 11.79 -23.30 44.66
CA SER A 16 12.97 -23.67 43.89
C SER A 16 12.77 -23.16 42.44
N GLY A 17 13.52 -22.08 42.09
CA GLY A 17 13.52 -21.54 40.76
C GLY A 17 14.10 -22.55 39.75
N LEU A 18 13.26 -23.22 39.00
CA LEU A 18 13.68 -23.84 37.76
C LEU A 18 13.84 -22.72 36.72
N SER A 19 15.09 -22.32 36.49
CA SER A 19 15.45 -21.53 35.33
C SER A 19 15.28 -22.39 34.08
N TYR A 20 14.16 -22.23 33.38
CA TYR A 20 14.02 -22.77 32.03
C TYR A 20 14.91 -21.94 31.13
N ALA A 21 16.08 -22.48 30.77
CA ALA A 21 16.88 -21.95 29.67
C ALA A 21 16.05 -22.12 28.39
N VAL A 22 15.49 -21.01 27.88
CA VAL A 22 14.87 -20.96 26.55
C VAL A 22 15.99 -21.26 25.57
N PRO A 23 15.92 -22.35 24.76
CA PRO A 23 16.97 -22.64 23.83
C PRO A 23 17.06 -21.48 22.83
N ALA A 24 18.29 -20.99 22.58
CA ALA A 24 18.64 -19.91 21.65
C ALA A 24 18.42 -20.29 20.16
N VAL A 25 17.46 -21.14 19.85
CA VAL A 25 17.16 -21.64 18.50
C VAL A 25 16.28 -20.69 17.69
N TRP A 26 15.83 -19.56 18.26
CA TRP A 26 14.92 -18.62 17.60
C TRP A 26 15.59 -17.31 17.12
N ALA A 27 16.92 -17.25 17.14
CA ALA A 27 17.66 -16.19 16.45
C ALA A 27 18.02 -16.63 15.03
N GLY A 28 17.10 -17.27 14.33
CA GLY A 28 17.15 -17.34 12.88
C GLY A 28 16.94 -15.93 12.35
N ASP A 29 17.87 -15.45 11.50
CA ASP A 29 17.74 -14.15 10.85
C ASP A 29 16.31 -13.97 10.33
N ALA A 30 15.61 -12.97 10.84
CA ALA A 30 14.31 -12.62 10.30
C ALA A 30 14.49 -12.42 8.80
N PRO A 31 13.63 -13.02 7.93
CA PRO A 31 13.81 -12.91 6.50
C PRO A 31 13.93 -11.44 6.14
N GLN A 32 15.05 -11.07 5.50
CA GLN A 32 15.27 -9.69 5.11
C GLN A 32 14.18 -9.29 4.11
N LEU A 33 13.42 -8.26 4.43
CA LEU A 33 12.40 -7.72 3.54
C LEU A 33 13.02 -7.35 2.20
N GLY A 34 12.34 -7.68 1.11
CA GLY A 34 12.72 -7.24 -0.22
C GLY A 34 12.64 -5.72 -0.37
N GLN A 35 13.17 -5.19 -1.46
CA GLN A 35 13.17 -3.75 -1.72
C GLN A 35 11.75 -3.17 -1.73
N LEU A 36 10.80 -3.84 -2.35
CA LEU A 36 9.41 -3.40 -2.42
C LEU A 36 8.75 -3.38 -1.04
N GLU A 37 8.93 -4.43 -0.26
CA GLU A 37 8.35 -4.56 1.09
C GLU A 37 8.87 -3.45 2.02
N ARG A 38 10.19 -3.17 2.01
CA ARG A 38 10.76 -2.03 2.76
C ARG A 38 10.16 -0.70 2.34
N THR A 39 9.99 -0.50 1.03
CA THR A 39 9.39 0.74 0.51
C THR A 39 7.93 0.88 0.91
N ILE A 40 7.15 -0.20 0.92
CA ILE A 40 5.76 -0.20 1.39
C ILE A 40 5.68 0.28 2.84
N GLU A 41 6.57 -0.21 3.71
CA GLU A 41 6.63 0.22 5.11
C GLU A 41 7.06 1.67 5.26
N ASP A 42 8.06 2.12 4.47
CA ASP A 42 8.53 3.50 4.46
C ASP A 42 7.43 4.47 4.01
N VAL A 43 6.67 4.11 2.98
CA VAL A 43 5.53 4.88 2.50
C VAL A 43 4.47 5.00 3.59
N ALA A 44 4.10 3.89 4.25
CA ALA A 44 3.11 3.92 5.33
C ALA A 44 3.57 4.79 6.52
N ARG A 45 4.85 4.73 6.89
CA ARG A 45 5.41 5.58 7.95
C ARG A 45 5.43 7.06 7.57
N ARG A 46 5.72 7.37 6.30
CA ARG A 46 5.82 8.76 5.82
C ARG A 46 4.47 9.45 5.67
N TRP A 47 3.42 8.69 5.38
CA TRP A 47 2.04 9.19 5.23
C TRP A 47 1.08 8.43 6.15
N PRO A 48 1.21 8.57 7.49
CA PRO A 48 0.43 7.77 8.45
C PRO A 48 -1.06 8.11 8.45
N ASN A 49 -1.45 9.29 7.97
CA ASN A 49 -2.84 9.74 7.90
C ASN A 49 -3.52 9.38 6.57
N LEU A 50 -2.77 8.83 5.60
CA LEU A 50 -3.31 8.35 4.34
C LEU A 50 -3.59 6.86 4.44
N GLN A 51 -4.79 6.43 4.09
CA GLN A 51 -5.12 5.01 4.06
C GLN A 51 -4.40 4.31 2.88
N HIS A 52 -3.55 3.33 3.21
CA HIS A 52 -2.86 2.48 2.24
C HIS A 52 -3.61 1.17 2.09
N VAL A 53 -4.31 0.99 0.97
CA VAL A 53 -5.23 -0.14 0.74
C VAL A 53 -4.51 -1.24 -0.04
N PRO A 54 -4.60 -2.51 0.41
CA PRO A 54 -4.06 -3.63 -0.35
C PRO A 54 -4.81 -3.84 -1.67
N ALA A 55 -4.19 -4.55 -2.60
CA ALA A 55 -4.74 -4.75 -3.94
C ALA A 55 -6.12 -5.41 -3.95
N ASP A 56 -6.40 -6.35 -3.02
CA ASP A 56 -7.74 -6.93 -2.86
C ASP A 56 -8.83 -5.88 -2.57
N GLY A 57 -8.51 -4.93 -1.66
CA GLY A 57 -9.43 -3.85 -1.33
C GLY A 57 -9.72 -2.95 -2.53
N VAL A 58 -8.68 -2.62 -3.32
CA VAL A 58 -8.86 -1.83 -4.55
C VAL A 58 -9.65 -2.61 -5.58
N ALA A 59 -9.37 -3.91 -5.79
CA ALA A 59 -10.11 -4.76 -6.72
C ALA A 59 -11.61 -4.84 -6.37
N ASN A 60 -11.94 -4.96 -5.09
CA ASN A 60 -13.33 -4.95 -4.62
C ASN A 60 -14.04 -3.61 -4.89
N MET A 61 -13.33 -2.48 -4.71
CA MET A 61 -13.88 -1.16 -5.04
C MET A 61 -14.05 -0.96 -6.54
N MET A 62 -13.15 -1.52 -7.38
CA MET A 62 -13.31 -1.52 -8.84
C MET A 62 -14.54 -2.33 -9.26
N ALA A 63 -14.68 -3.55 -8.78
CA ALA A 63 -15.81 -4.43 -9.10
C ALA A 63 -17.16 -3.82 -8.70
N SER A 64 -17.23 -3.12 -7.57
CA SER A 64 -18.43 -2.42 -7.11
C SER A 64 -18.62 -1.03 -7.70
N LYS A 65 -17.70 -0.55 -8.56
CA LYS A 65 -17.68 0.80 -9.16
C LYS A 65 -17.69 1.94 -8.13
N ASN A 66 -17.17 1.67 -6.92
CA ASN A 66 -17.11 2.62 -5.80
C ASN A 66 -15.79 3.40 -5.73
N ALA A 67 -14.89 3.23 -6.71
CA ALA A 67 -13.64 3.96 -6.80
C ALA A 67 -13.49 4.72 -8.12
N VAL A 68 -12.69 5.79 -8.06
CA VAL A 68 -12.04 6.40 -9.23
C VAL A 68 -10.54 6.21 -9.05
N LEU A 69 -9.89 5.58 -10.03
CA LEU A 69 -8.47 5.27 -9.98
C LEU A 69 -7.67 6.36 -10.66
N PHE A 70 -6.61 6.83 -10.00
CA PHE A 70 -5.66 7.80 -10.55
C PHE A 70 -4.26 7.21 -10.64
N ASP A 71 -3.78 7.04 -11.86
CA ASP A 71 -2.40 6.62 -12.13
C ASP A 71 -1.47 7.83 -12.15
N VAL A 72 -0.64 7.98 -11.12
CA VAL A 72 0.28 9.12 -10.94
C VAL A 72 1.66 8.75 -11.50
N ARG A 73 1.68 8.22 -12.72
CA ARG A 73 2.91 7.88 -13.44
C ARG A 73 3.04 8.70 -14.71
N THR A 74 4.21 8.60 -15.33
CA THR A 74 4.45 9.22 -16.64
C THR A 74 3.58 8.59 -17.71
N GLU A 75 3.43 9.29 -18.84
CA GLU A 75 2.70 8.77 -20.00
C GLU A 75 3.31 7.47 -20.53
N GLN A 76 4.65 7.39 -20.57
CA GLN A 76 5.36 6.20 -20.98
C GLN A 76 5.05 5.00 -20.07
N GLU A 77 5.11 5.18 -18.74
CA GLU A 77 4.78 4.12 -17.78
C GLU A 77 3.32 3.64 -17.94
N TYR A 78 2.39 4.59 -18.10
CA TYR A 78 0.96 4.31 -18.29
C TYR A 78 0.69 3.59 -19.62
N GLY A 79 1.39 4.00 -20.68
CA GLY A 79 1.28 3.41 -22.03
C GLY A 79 1.71 1.95 -22.09
N VAL A 80 2.65 1.52 -21.24
CA VAL A 80 3.01 0.09 -21.13
C VAL A 80 1.86 -0.70 -20.53
N SER A 81 1.35 -0.28 -19.39
CA SER A 81 0.17 -0.86 -18.77
C SER A 81 -0.32 -0.02 -17.59
N HIS A 82 -1.58 -0.22 -17.20
CA HIS A 82 -2.24 0.46 -16.09
C HIS A 82 -3.35 -0.44 -15.50
N LEU A 83 -3.93 -0.06 -14.37
CA LEU A 83 -5.13 -0.71 -13.86
C LEU A 83 -6.32 -0.32 -14.73
N GLU A 84 -7.22 -1.25 -14.99
CA GLU A 84 -8.40 -1.03 -15.84
C GLU A 84 -9.20 0.21 -15.40
N GLY A 85 -9.52 1.07 -16.34
CA GLY A 85 -10.29 2.29 -16.10
C GLY A 85 -9.58 3.39 -15.32
N ALA A 86 -8.27 3.27 -15.07
CA ALA A 86 -7.51 4.29 -14.39
C ALA A 86 -7.33 5.54 -15.26
N ILE A 87 -7.47 6.71 -14.63
CA ILE A 87 -7.21 8.03 -15.22
C ILE A 87 -5.74 8.37 -14.97
N ARG A 88 -4.95 8.57 -16.04
CA ARG A 88 -3.57 9.04 -15.88
C ARG A 88 -3.56 10.50 -15.43
N VAL A 89 -2.71 10.78 -14.46
CA VAL A 89 -2.48 12.13 -13.93
C VAL A 89 -0.98 12.41 -13.93
N ASP A 90 -0.59 13.58 -14.41
CA ASP A 90 0.82 13.97 -14.37
C ASP A 90 1.31 14.05 -12.91
N PRO A 91 2.45 13.44 -12.57
CA PRO A 91 3.02 13.51 -11.22
C PRO A 91 3.28 14.94 -10.74
N ALA A 92 3.50 15.88 -11.66
CA ALA A 92 3.77 17.29 -11.38
C ALA A 92 2.52 18.19 -11.37
N ILE A 93 1.31 17.64 -11.62
CA ILE A 93 0.07 18.43 -11.67
C ILE A 93 -0.10 19.29 -10.42
N ASP A 94 -0.52 20.53 -10.62
CA ASP A 94 -0.92 21.41 -9.52
C ASP A 94 -2.21 20.91 -8.85
N SER A 95 -2.33 21.15 -7.53
CA SER A 95 -3.48 20.67 -6.76
C SER A 95 -4.80 21.32 -7.19
N ALA A 96 -4.78 22.61 -7.52
CA ALA A 96 -5.98 23.32 -7.96
C ALA A 96 -6.44 22.84 -9.33
N GLU A 97 -5.49 22.61 -10.25
CA GLU A 97 -5.77 22.05 -11.57
C GLU A 97 -6.32 20.63 -11.46
N PHE A 98 -5.71 19.77 -10.62
CA PHE A 98 -6.23 18.43 -10.35
C PHE A 98 -7.68 18.48 -9.85
N LEU A 99 -7.97 19.29 -8.83
CA LEU A 99 -9.30 19.41 -8.26
C LEU A 99 -10.32 19.94 -9.27
N LYS A 100 -9.95 20.96 -10.04
CA LYS A 100 -10.79 21.51 -11.11
C LYS A 100 -11.19 20.44 -12.14
N THR A 101 -10.25 19.57 -12.51
CA THR A 101 -10.46 18.59 -13.58
C THR A 101 -11.14 17.32 -13.09
N HIS A 102 -10.79 16.84 -11.87
CA HIS A 102 -11.11 15.49 -11.46
C HIS A 102 -12.05 15.39 -10.25
N ALA A 103 -12.24 16.46 -9.46
CA ALA A 103 -13.01 16.37 -8.23
C ALA A 103 -14.46 15.91 -8.47
N ALA A 104 -15.10 16.38 -9.51
CA ALA A 104 -16.49 16.01 -9.84
C ALA A 104 -16.65 14.50 -10.08
N ALA A 105 -15.67 13.83 -10.68
CA ALA A 105 -15.70 12.39 -10.94
C ALA A 105 -15.66 11.54 -9.67
N THR A 106 -15.15 12.11 -8.55
CA THR A 106 -14.99 11.40 -7.27
C THR A 106 -16.19 11.54 -6.34
N LYS A 107 -17.21 12.33 -6.70
CA LYS A 107 -18.39 12.54 -5.86
C LYS A 107 -19.10 11.22 -5.57
N GLY A 108 -19.27 10.89 -4.29
CA GLY A 108 -19.88 9.64 -3.85
C GLY A 108 -19.02 8.40 -4.06
N LYS A 109 -17.74 8.56 -4.39
CA LYS A 109 -16.77 7.47 -4.60
C LYS A 109 -15.50 7.70 -3.81
N THR A 110 -14.69 6.67 -3.66
CA THR A 110 -13.34 6.76 -3.12
C THR A 110 -12.35 7.10 -4.24
N ALA A 111 -11.52 8.12 -4.03
CA ALA A 111 -10.40 8.42 -4.92
C ALA A 111 -9.20 7.54 -4.53
N VAL A 112 -8.81 6.61 -5.39
CA VAL A 112 -7.66 5.72 -5.17
C VAL A 112 -6.51 6.13 -6.07
N PHE A 113 -5.39 6.45 -5.46
CA PHE A 113 -4.17 6.87 -6.17
C PHE A 113 -3.17 5.72 -6.20
N TYR A 114 -2.42 5.59 -7.28
CA TYR A 114 -1.28 4.68 -7.34
C TYR A 114 -0.17 5.23 -8.24
N CYS A 115 1.05 4.75 -8.02
CA CYS A 115 2.17 4.88 -8.95
C CYS A 115 2.93 3.54 -8.99
N SER A 116 4.23 3.54 -9.28
CA SER A 116 5.01 2.30 -9.32
C SER A 116 5.03 1.59 -7.96
N VAL A 117 5.32 2.31 -6.85
CA VAL A 117 5.50 1.76 -5.50
C VAL A 117 4.73 2.53 -4.40
N GLY A 118 3.96 3.56 -4.74
CA GLY A 118 3.13 4.31 -3.79
C GLY A 118 3.68 5.68 -3.34
N VAL A 119 4.89 6.09 -3.70
CA VAL A 119 5.50 7.36 -3.22
C VAL A 119 4.89 8.59 -3.88
N ARG A 120 4.91 8.67 -5.24
CA ARG A 120 4.36 9.80 -6.00
C ARG A 120 2.86 9.96 -5.74
N SER A 121 2.16 8.86 -5.71
CA SER A 121 0.72 8.81 -5.48
C SER A 121 0.32 9.23 -4.07
N SER A 122 1.05 8.84 -3.02
CA SER A 122 0.81 9.31 -1.66
C SER A 122 0.99 10.83 -1.55
N LYS A 123 2.05 11.37 -2.17
CA LYS A 123 2.31 12.82 -2.17
C LYS A 123 1.17 13.61 -2.84
N LEU A 124 0.61 13.13 -3.95
CA LEU A 124 -0.52 13.78 -4.60
C LEU A 124 -1.80 13.61 -3.79
N ALA A 125 -2.10 12.40 -3.33
CA ALA A 125 -3.28 12.09 -2.52
C ALA A 125 -3.37 12.97 -1.26
N GLU A 126 -2.25 13.16 -0.56
CA GLU A 126 -2.16 14.06 0.60
C GLU A 126 -2.52 15.50 0.23
N ARG A 127 -1.94 16.02 -0.86
CA ARG A 127 -2.17 17.42 -1.30
C ARG A 127 -3.62 17.70 -1.70
N VAL A 128 -4.30 16.73 -2.31
CA VAL A 128 -5.64 16.94 -2.89
C VAL A 128 -6.77 16.38 -2.02
N GLY A 129 -6.45 15.56 -1.02
CA GLY A 129 -7.43 14.79 -0.25
C GLY A 129 -8.48 15.67 0.45
N HIS A 130 -8.08 16.80 1.04
CA HIS A 130 -9.00 17.74 1.66
C HIS A 130 -10.00 18.34 0.64
N GLY A 131 -9.49 18.80 -0.50
CA GLY A 131 -10.33 19.35 -1.57
C GLY A 131 -11.29 18.31 -2.18
N LEU A 132 -10.82 17.07 -2.37
CA LEU A 132 -11.68 15.98 -2.83
C LEU A 132 -12.81 15.68 -1.85
N LYS A 133 -12.50 15.66 -0.54
CA LYS A 133 -13.52 15.48 0.52
C LYS A 133 -14.57 16.60 0.49
N GLN A 134 -14.15 17.86 0.32
CA GLN A 134 -15.06 19.01 0.17
C GLN A 134 -15.92 18.88 -1.10
N ALA A 135 -15.40 18.30 -2.17
CA ALA A 135 -16.15 18.03 -3.40
C ALA A 135 -17.07 16.79 -3.32
N GLY A 136 -17.10 16.10 -2.18
CA GLY A 136 -18.01 14.98 -1.92
C GLY A 136 -17.42 13.59 -2.20
N ALA A 137 -16.10 13.45 -2.30
CA ALA A 137 -15.46 12.13 -2.29
C ALA A 137 -15.64 11.46 -0.92
N LEU A 138 -15.87 10.14 -0.91
CA LEU A 138 -16.02 9.34 0.30
C LEU A 138 -14.69 9.16 1.06
N GLY A 139 -13.58 9.23 0.35
CA GLY A 139 -12.25 9.11 0.90
C GLY A 139 -11.18 9.26 -0.16
N THR A 140 -9.93 9.40 0.32
CA THR A 140 -8.73 9.43 -0.52
C THR A 140 -7.79 8.35 -0.01
N GLN A 141 -7.36 7.46 -0.88
CA GLN A 141 -6.58 6.27 -0.52
C GLN A 141 -5.43 6.08 -1.51
N ASN A 142 -4.40 5.36 -1.07
CA ASN A 142 -3.29 4.96 -1.91
C ASN A 142 -3.23 3.44 -2.04
N LEU A 143 -3.03 2.92 -3.24
CA LEU A 143 -2.77 1.49 -3.46
C LEU A 143 -1.43 1.13 -2.82
N ARG A 144 -1.46 0.26 -1.82
CA ARG A 144 -0.28 -0.20 -1.08
C ARG A 144 0.68 -0.92 -2.02
N GLY A 145 1.91 -0.43 -2.11
CA GLY A 145 2.93 -0.99 -2.99
C GLY A 145 2.74 -0.68 -4.48
N GLY A 146 1.71 0.12 -4.83
CA GLY A 146 1.46 0.57 -6.19
C GLY A 146 1.22 -0.54 -7.19
N ILE A 147 1.45 -0.23 -8.48
CA ILE A 147 1.26 -1.20 -9.57
C ILE A 147 2.23 -2.39 -9.47
N PHE A 148 3.38 -2.23 -8.79
CA PHE A 148 4.32 -3.34 -8.62
C PHE A 148 3.75 -4.42 -7.70
N ALA A 149 3.13 -4.06 -6.58
CA ALA A 149 2.46 -5.02 -5.71
C ALA A 149 1.27 -5.66 -6.44
N TRP A 150 0.45 -4.88 -7.12
CA TRP A 150 -0.66 -5.36 -7.96
C TRP A 150 -0.21 -6.42 -8.96
N HIS A 151 0.85 -6.12 -9.72
CA HIS A 151 1.43 -7.03 -10.70
C HIS A 151 2.04 -8.29 -10.07
N GLN A 152 2.76 -8.15 -8.93
CA GLN A 152 3.35 -9.31 -8.24
C GLN A 152 2.32 -10.28 -7.66
N GLU A 153 1.12 -9.80 -7.36
CA GLU A 153 -0.02 -10.63 -6.96
C GLU A 153 -0.71 -11.33 -8.17
N GLY A 154 -0.16 -11.18 -9.39
CA GLY A 154 -0.71 -11.80 -10.59
C GLY A 154 -2.01 -11.15 -11.08
N ARG A 155 -2.29 -9.92 -10.66
CA ARG A 155 -3.51 -9.22 -11.04
C ARG A 155 -3.40 -8.63 -12.42
N GLN A 156 -4.53 -8.65 -13.13
CA GLN A 156 -4.62 -8.18 -14.51
C GLN A 156 -4.27 -6.69 -14.63
N LEU A 157 -3.43 -6.40 -15.62
CA LEU A 157 -3.14 -5.06 -16.12
C LEU A 157 -3.73 -4.89 -17.51
N HIS A 158 -3.90 -3.64 -17.95
CA HIS A 158 -4.47 -3.28 -19.24
C HIS A 158 -3.57 -2.25 -19.95
N ASP A 159 -3.60 -2.24 -21.25
CA ASP A 159 -3.17 -1.15 -22.11
C ASP A 159 -4.33 -0.67 -22.97
N ALA A 160 -4.08 0.17 -23.97
CA ALA A 160 -5.10 0.67 -24.90
C ALA A 160 -5.77 -0.44 -25.75
N LYS A 161 -5.14 -1.61 -25.87
CA LYS A 161 -5.62 -2.75 -26.65
C LYS A 161 -6.29 -3.84 -25.80
N GLY A 162 -6.31 -3.67 -24.45
CA GLY A 162 -6.94 -4.60 -23.51
C GLY A 162 -5.98 -5.26 -22.52
N PRO A 163 -6.29 -6.45 -21.99
CA PRO A 163 -5.47 -7.12 -20.99
C PRO A 163 -4.03 -7.36 -21.43
N ILE A 164 -3.07 -7.14 -20.52
CA ILE A 164 -1.64 -7.30 -20.76
C ILE A 164 -0.95 -7.74 -19.46
N GLU A 165 0.21 -8.39 -19.57
CA GLU A 165 1.00 -8.79 -18.42
C GLU A 165 2.29 -7.94 -18.23
N LEU A 166 2.57 -7.04 -19.17
CA LEU A 166 3.75 -6.19 -19.10
C LEU A 166 3.61 -5.13 -18.02
N VAL A 167 4.73 -4.75 -17.41
CA VAL A 167 4.82 -3.64 -16.47
C VAL A 167 6.08 -2.82 -16.73
N HIS A 168 5.96 -1.49 -16.71
CA HIS A 168 7.11 -0.60 -16.84
C HIS A 168 7.92 -0.59 -15.54
N PRO A 169 9.25 -0.83 -15.57
CA PRO A 169 10.07 -0.99 -14.36
C PRO A 169 10.36 0.32 -13.61
N TYR A 170 9.92 1.48 -14.13
CA TYR A 170 10.32 2.81 -13.73
C TYR A 170 11.79 3.09 -14.11
N ASP A 171 12.75 2.39 -13.49
CA ASP A 171 14.16 2.40 -13.84
C ASP A 171 14.82 1.00 -13.63
N LYS A 172 16.10 0.88 -13.92
CA LYS A 172 16.84 -0.38 -13.78
C LYS A 172 16.92 -0.88 -12.33
N THR A 173 16.93 0.04 -11.36
CA THR A 173 17.00 -0.32 -9.93
C THR A 173 15.69 -0.91 -9.46
N TRP A 174 14.58 -0.26 -9.79
CA TRP A 174 13.24 -0.72 -9.44
C TRP A 174 12.82 -1.97 -10.21
N GLY A 175 13.29 -2.11 -11.46
CA GLY A 175 13.06 -3.33 -12.24
C GLY A 175 13.51 -4.61 -11.51
N LYS A 176 14.60 -4.54 -10.71
CA LYS A 176 15.06 -5.68 -9.89
C LYS A 176 14.10 -6.07 -8.77
N ALA A 177 13.21 -5.16 -8.34
CA ALA A 177 12.21 -5.44 -7.32
C ALA A 177 10.96 -6.15 -7.87
N ILE A 178 10.80 -6.22 -9.20
CA ILE A 178 9.70 -6.93 -9.87
C ILE A 178 10.08 -8.40 -9.95
N LYS A 179 9.26 -9.30 -9.38
CA LYS A 179 9.56 -10.74 -9.34
C LYS A 179 9.45 -11.41 -10.71
N ARG A 180 8.48 -11.00 -11.53
CA ARG A 180 8.24 -11.54 -12.88
C ARG A 180 9.09 -10.76 -13.89
N GLN A 181 10.36 -11.12 -14.02
CA GLN A 181 11.33 -10.41 -14.85
C GLN A 181 11.02 -10.47 -16.36
N ASP A 182 10.35 -11.50 -16.81
CA ASP A 182 9.87 -11.71 -18.19
C ASP A 182 8.74 -10.77 -18.61
N SER A 183 8.06 -10.15 -17.64
CA SER A 183 7.00 -9.18 -17.86
C SER A 183 7.44 -7.72 -17.87
N ILE A 184 8.74 -7.45 -17.74
CA ILE A 184 9.28 -6.09 -17.75
C ILE A 184 9.40 -5.56 -19.17
N SER A 185 8.82 -4.39 -19.43
CA SER A 185 8.99 -3.64 -20.67
C SER A 185 9.04 -2.14 -20.43
N THR A 186 9.84 -1.44 -21.20
CA THR A 186 9.87 0.04 -21.26
C THR A 186 9.00 0.59 -22.39
N GLU A 187 8.49 -0.30 -23.24
CA GLU A 187 7.64 0.03 -24.39
C GLU A 187 6.33 -0.75 -24.29
N GLY A 188 5.24 -0.13 -24.73
CA GLY A 188 3.97 -0.84 -24.92
C GLY A 188 4.11 -1.90 -26.01
N ARG A 189 3.13 -2.80 -26.10
CA ARG A 189 3.10 -3.74 -27.23
C ARG A 189 2.83 -2.98 -28.55
N PRO A 190 3.43 -3.40 -29.66
CA PRO A 190 3.28 -2.77 -30.99
C PRO A 190 1.83 -2.79 -31.51
#